data_10d9a0d7d73b0a721d5670af8fa1e72f
#
_entry.id   10d9a0d7d73b0a721d5670af8fa1e72f
#
_cell.length_a   1.000
_cell.length_b   1.000
_cell.length_c   1.000
_cell.angle_alpha   90.00
_cell.angle_beta   90.00
_cell.angle_gamma   90.00
#
_symmetry.space_group_name_H-M   'P 1'
#
loop_
_entity.id
_entity.type
_entity.pdbx_description
1 polymer ?
#
loop_
_entity_poly.entity_id
_entity_poly.type
_entity_poly.pdbx_seq_one_letter_code
_entity_poly.pdbx_strand_id
1 'polypeptide(L)'
;MGLIYLALYKGRGTLFNRLIRLWTRSKYSHCELVLADGRWLSASAMDGGVRAKRIVLDLEHWDLIPVPWADARQILHLFEKHQGKGYDWLGLFGSQLLPLTIDNRRRMFCSEFCAAALGFPLAQRYSPALLGEVVQRVHAITTAGPQDEAHA
;
A
#
# COMPACT_ATOMS: atom_id res chain seq x y z
N MET A 1 18.72 -9.20 7.19
CA MET A 1 17.31 -8.86 6.90
C MET A 1 17.23 -8.39 5.47
N GLY A 2 16.32 -8.94 4.65
CA GLY A 2 16.18 -8.52 3.27
C GLY A 2 15.34 -7.25 3.17
N LEU A 3 15.58 -6.46 2.11
CA LEU A 3 14.88 -5.20 1.86
C LEU A 3 13.40 -5.45 1.51
N ILE A 4 12.51 -4.64 2.06
CA ILE A 4 11.08 -4.64 1.77
C ILE A 4 10.78 -3.46 0.84
N TYR A 5 9.84 -3.64 -0.07
CA TYR A 5 9.41 -2.58 -0.98
C TYR A 5 7.91 -2.34 -0.89
N LEU A 6 7.51 -1.08 -1.06
CA LEU A 6 6.16 -0.73 -1.45
C LEU A 6 6.10 -0.72 -2.98
N ALA A 7 5.30 -1.60 -3.56
CA ALA A 7 5.03 -1.67 -4.99
C ALA A 7 3.74 -0.91 -5.31
N LEU A 8 3.80 -0.03 -6.31
CA LEU A 8 2.68 0.81 -6.76
C LEU A 8 2.32 0.45 -8.20
N TYR A 9 1.08 0.02 -8.44
CA TYR A 9 0.61 -0.38 -9.76
C TYR A 9 0.17 0.82 -10.59
N LYS A 10 0.81 0.99 -11.75
CA LYS A 10 0.55 2.07 -12.73
C LYS A 10 0.01 1.55 -14.07
N GLY A 11 -0.16 0.25 -14.21
CA GLY A 11 -0.66 -0.37 -15.45
C GLY A 11 -2.08 0.08 -15.81
N ARG A 12 -2.46 -0.09 -17.08
CA ARG A 12 -3.80 0.32 -17.56
C ARG A 12 -4.92 -0.48 -16.90
N GLY A 13 -4.69 -1.74 -16.53
CA GLY A 13 -5.56 -2.60 -15.74
C GLY A 13 -7.01 -2.67 -16.22
N THR A 14 -7.90 -3.03 -15.31
CA THR A 14 -9.36 -3.09 -15.54
C THR A 14 -10.00 -1.70 -15.56
N LEU A 15 -11.26 -1.61 -15.99
CA LEU A 15 -12.06 -0.39 -15.91
C LEU A 15 -12.09 0.20 -14.50
N PHE A 16 -12.11 -0.66 -13.48
CA PHE A 16 -12.06 -0.27 -12.08
C PHE A 16 -10.74 0.46 -11.72
N ASN A 17 -9.58 -0.07 -12.17
CA ASN A 17 -8.30 0.61 -11.96
C ASN A 17 -8.26 1.99 -12.65
N ARG A 18 -8.91 2.13 -13.81
CA ARG A 18 -9.03 3.42 -14.51
C ARG A 18 -9.88 4.41 -13.70
N LEU A 19 -10.99 3.96 -13.10
CA LEU A 19 -11.84 4.79 -12.24
C LEU A 19 -11.10 5.25 -10.98
N ILE A 20 -10.34 4.37 -10.30
CA ILE A 20 -9.53 4.75 -9.13
C ILE A 20 -8.52 5.83 -9.54
N ARG A 21 -7.80 5.66 -10.64
CA ARG A 21 -6.81 6.65 -11.10
C ARG A 21 -7.43 8.00 -11.45
N LEU A 22 -8.58 7.98 -12.12
CA LEU A 22 -9.30 9.21 -12.44
C LEU A 22 -9.76 9.93 -11.18
N TRP A 23 -10.31 9.18 -10.22
CA TRP A 23 -10.78 9.72 -8.95
C TRP A 23 -9.65 10.29 -8.10
N THR A 24 -8.57 9.54 -7.94
CA THR A 24 -7.40 9.94 -7.15
C THR A 24 -6.50 10.93 -7.89
N ARG A 25 -6.79 11.24 -9.17
CA ARG A 25 -5.95 12.04 -10.08
C ARG A 25 -4.50 11.57 -10.07
N SER A 26 -4.29 10.26 -10.00
CA SER A 26 -2.97 9.62 -9.91
C SER A 26 -2.80 8.54 -10.97
N LYS A 27 -1.55 8.26 -11.30
CA LYS A 27 -1.20 7.10 -12.13
C LYS A 27 -1.36 5.76 -11.40
N TYR A 28 -1.43 5.77 -10.07
CA TYR A 28 -1.49 4.56 -9.25
C TYR A 28 -2.93 4.16 -8.88
N SER A 29 -3.23 2.87 -9.04
CA SER A 29 -4.55 2.31 -8.73
C SER A 29 -4.52 1.20 -7.68
N HIS A 30 -3.34 0.68 -7.34
CA HIS A 30 -3.15 -0.40 -6.39
C HIS A 30 -1.76 -0.36 -5.77
N CYS A 31 -1.60 -0.96 -4.59
CA CYS A 31 -0.31 -1.09 -3.94
C CYS A 31 -0.18 -2.42 -3.20
N GLU A 32 1.06 -2.90 -3.07
CA GLU A 32 1.43 -4.14 -2.41
C GLU A 32 2.73 -3.99 -1.65
N LEU A 33 2.92 -4.78 -0.59
CA LEU A 33 4.21 -4.91 0.08
C LEU A 33 4.95 -6.14 -0.45
N VAL A 34 6.16 -5.93 -0.93
CA VAL A 34 7.03 -6.99 -1.45
C VAL A 34 8.05 -7.34 -0.40
N LEU A 35 7.97 -8.56 0.12
CA LEU A 35 8.92 -9.08 1.10
C LEU A 35 10.19 -9.61 0.45
N ALA A 36 11.26 -9.70 1.22
CA ALA A 36 12.55 -10.22 0.76
C ALA A 36 12.52 -11.67 0.25
N ASP A 37 11.53 -12.45 0.69
CA ASP A 37 11.32 -13.84 0.24
C ASP A 37 10.53 -13.94 -1.08
N GLY A 38 10.21 -12.80 -1.69
CA GLY A 38 9.48 -12.69 -2.96
C GLY A 38 7.96 -12.79 -2.84
N ARG A 39 7.39 -12.78 -1.62
CA ARG A 39 5.95 -12.68 -1.43
C ARG A 39 5.47 -11.23 -1.57
N TRP A 40 4.36 -11.07 -2.26
CA TRP A 40 3.63 -9.81 -2.43
C TRP A 40 2.36 -9.86 -1.59
N LEU A 41 2.23 -8.96 -0.64
CA LEU A 41 1.13 -8.92 0.32
C LEU A 41 0.27 -7.69 0.05
N SER A 42 -1.03 -7.88 -0.07
CA SER A 42 -2.00 -6.80 -0.20
C SER A 42 -3.43 -7.26 0.09
N ALA A 43 -4.34 -6.30 0.15
CA ALA A 43 -5.78 -6.55 0.02
C ALA A 43 -6.20 -6.30 -1.42
N SER A 44 -6.79 -7.29 -2.09
CA SER A 44 -7.21 -7.22 -3.48
C SER A 44 -8.66 -7.65 -3.64
N ALA A 45 -9.45 -6.80 -4.31
CA ALA A 45 -10.83 -7.11 -4.65
C ALA A 45 -10.95 -8.35 -5.57
N MET A 46 -10.02 -8.46 -6.52
CA MET A 46 -10.00 -9.58 -7.47
C MET A 46 -9.65 -10.92 -6.80
N ASP A 47 -8.94 -10.87 -5.68
CA ASP A 47 -8.50 -12.04 -4.93
C ASP A 47 -9.36 -12.28 -3.67
N GLY A 48 -10.42 -11.51 -3.48
CA GLY A 48 -11.36 -11.70 -2.38
C GLY A 48 -10.91 -11.18 -1.01
N GLY A 49 -9.86 -10.38 -0.94
CA GLY A 49 -9.40 -9.77 0.31
C GLY A 49 -7.89 -9.75 0.51
N VAL A 50 -7.47 -9.84 1.78
CA VAL A 50 -6.03 -9.86 2.15
C VAL A 50 -5.41 -11.20 1.75
N ARG A 51 -4.35 -11.13 0.94
CA ARG A 51 -3.72 -12.30 0.37
C ARG A 51 -2.21 -12.12 0.17
N ALA A 52 -1.50 -13.24 -0.01
CA ALA A 52 -0.11 -13.30 -0.43
C ALA A 52 0.00 -13.99 -1.80
N LYS A 53 0.81 -13.43 -2.69
CA LYS A 53 1.10 -13.99 -4.01
C LYS A 53 2.60 -13.86 -4.32
N ARG A 54 3.07 -14.64 -5.32
CA ARG A 54 4.32 -14.38 -6.01
C ARG A 54 3.99 -13.79 -7.37
N ILE A 55 4.44 -12.57 -7.63
CA ILE A 55 4.18 -11.84 -8.87
C ILE A 55 5.51 -11.65 -9.56
N VAL A 56 5.54 -11.89 -10.86
CA VAL A 56 6.71 -11.55 -11.69
C VAL A 56 6.74 -10.04 -11.84
N LEU A 57 7.83 -9.43 -11.39
CA LEU A 57 7.99 -7.99 -11.44
C LEU A 57 8.09 -7.51 -12.89
N ASP A 58 7.22 -6.57 -13.23
CA ASP A 58 7.21 -5.85 -14.49
C ASP A 58 7.30 -4.34 -14.20
N LEU A 59 8.44 -3.75 -14.48
CA LEU A 59 8.69 -2.33 -14.22
C LEU A 59 7.91 -1.38 -15.13
N GLU A 60 7.32 -1.86 -16.23
CA GLU A 60 6.39 -1.05 -17.01
C GLU A 60 5.08 -0.80 -16.23
N HIS A 61 4.67 -1.76 -15.39
CA HIS A 61 3.42 -1.72 -14.66
C HIS A 61 3.59 -1.41 -13.16
N TRP A 62 4.80 -1.51 -12.62
CA TRP A 62 5.06 -1.32 -11.20
C TRP A 62 6.19 -0.34 -10.94
N ASP A 63 5.98 0.58 -10.00
CA ASP A 63 7.05 1.35 -9.37
C ASP A 63 7.33 0.75 -7.98
N LEU A 64 8.60 0.57 -7.63
CA LEU A 64 9.04 0.04 -6.34
C LEU A 64 9.70 1.13 -5.52
N ILE A 65 9.28 1.29 -4.27
CA ILE A 65 9.87 2.21 -3.31
C ILE A 65 10.46 1.37 -2.16
N PRO A 66 11.76 1.45 -1.89
CA PRO A 66 12.34 0.71 -0.77
C PRO A 66 11.83 1.26 0.58
N VAL A 67 11.59 0.36 1.53
CA VAL A 67 11.08 0.67 2.87
C VAL A 67 12.03 0.07 3.92
N PRO A 68 13.23 0.64 4.10
CA PRO A 68 14.27 0.04 4.96
C PRO A 68 13.89 0.01 6.45
N TRP A 69 12.94 0.84 6.88
CA TRP A 69 12.44 0.87 8.27
C TRP A 69 11.34 -0.17 8.54
N ALA A 70 10.84 -0.87 7.51
CA ALA A 70 9.74 -1.80 7.69
C ALA A 70 10.17 -3.07 8.43
N ASP A 71 9.36 -3.51 9.41
CA ASP A 71 9.56 -4.77 10.11
C ASP A 71 8.72 -5.89 9.47
N ALA A 72 9.40 -6.87 8.89
CA ALA A 72 8.76 -8.03 8.27
C ALA A 72 7.86 -8.81 9.26
N ARG A 73 8.23 -8.87 10.54
CA ARG A 73 7.44 -9.57 11.57
C ARG A 73 6.12 -8.87 11.82
N GLN A 74 6.15 -7.53 11.92
CA GLN A 74 4.94 -6.73 12.08
C GLN A 74 4.01 -6.88 10.87
N ILE A 75 4.56 -6.83 9.66
CA ILE A 75 3.80 -7.02 8.42
C ILE A 75 3.16 -8.40 8.38
N LEU A 76 3.90 -9.46 8.69
CA LEU A 76 3.39 -10.82 8.69
C LEU A 76 2.33 -11.05 9.78
N HIS A 77 2.53 -10.51 10.97
CA HIS A 77 1.53 -10.58 12.04
C HIS A 77 0.21 -9.92 11.62
N LEU A 78 0.28 -8.74 11.01
CA LEU A 78 -0.92 -8.07 10.50
C LEU A 78 -1.57 -8.88 9.37
N PHE A 79 -0.76 -9.44 8.47
CA PHE A 79 -1.23 -10.31 7.39
C PHE A 79 -2.00 -11.51 7.93
N GLU A 80 -1.46 -12.27 8.87
CA GLU A 80 -2.08 -13.44 9.49
C GLU A 80 -3.41 -13.08 10.16
N LYS A 81 -3.46 -11.94 10.85
CA LYS A 81 -4.67 -11.44 11.50
C LYS A 81 -5.80 -11.10 10.50
N HIS A 82 -5.45 -10.70 9.29
CA HIS A 82 -6.40 -10.22 8.28
C HIS A 82 -6.56 -11.14 7.07
N GLN A 83 -5.74 -12.18 6.95
CA GLN A 83 -5.81 -13.15 5.86
C GLN A 83 -7.23 -13.73 5.72
N GLY A 84 -7.74 -13.77 4.48
CA GLY A 84 -9.09 -14.28 4.18
C GLY A 84 -10.24 -13.33 4.54
N LYS A 85 -9.99 -12.14 5.09
CA LYS A 85 -11.03 -11.11 5.23
C LYS A 85 -11.37 -10.53 3.87
N GLY A 86 -12.67 -10.51 3.55
CA GLY A 86 -13.19 -10.06 2.26
C GLY A 86 -12.84 -8.61 1.93
N TYR A 87 -12.97 -8.26 0.66
CA TYR A 87 -12.77 -6.89 0.15
C TYR A 87 -14.06 -6.06 0.29
N ASP A 88 -13.95 -4.82 0.76
CA ASP A 88 -15.11 -3.94 0.93
C ASP A 88 -15.39 -3.07 -0.31
N TRP A 89 -16.23 -3.59 -1.20
CA TRP A 89 -16.71 -2.84 -2.36
C TRP A 89 -17.62 -1.65 -1.98
N LEU A 90 -18.49 -1.85 -0.98
CA LEU A 90 -19.44 -0.81 -0.56
C LEU A 90 -18.74 0.32 0.18
N GLY A 91 -17.74 0.00 1.02
CA GLY A 91 -16.93 0.99 1.71
C GLY A 91 -16.07 1.81 0.74
N LEU A 92 -15.56 1.21 -0.34
CA LEU A 92 -14.80 1.94 -1.37
C LEU A 92 -15.67 3.01 -2.04
N PHE A 93 -16.86 2.64 -2.52
CA PHE A 93 -17.78 3.59 -3.13
C PHE A 93 -18.36 4.58 -2.12
N GLY A 94 -18.70 4.13 -0.90
CA GLY A 94 -19.28 4.96 0.14
C GLY A 94 -18.30 5.96 0.73
N SER A 95 -17.08 5.55 1.06
CA SER A 95 -16.07 6.43 1.68
C SER A 95 -15.44 7.43 0.70
N GLN A 96 -15.46 7.13 -0.59
CA GLN A 96 -14.91 8.00 -1.64
C GLN A 96 -15.95 8.96 -2.24
N LEU A 97 -17.24 8.62 -2.20
CA LEU A 97 -18.33 9.44 -2.73
C LEU A 97 -19.08 10.22 -1.65
N LEU A 98 -19.13 9.72 -0.43
CA LEU A 98 -19.77 10.38 0.71
C LEU A 98 -18.81 10.32 1.89
N PRO A 99 -18.66 11.41 2.67
CA PRO A 99 -17.83 11.42 3.88
C PRO A 99 -18.49 10.65 5.04
N LEU A 100 -19.25 9.60 4.73
CA LEU A 100 -19.88 8.74 5.70
C LEU A 100 -18.89 7.65 6.08
N THR A 101 -18.37 7.73 7.28
CA THR A 101 -17.59 6.71 7.98
C THR A 101 -18.46 5.50 8.26
N ILE A 102 -18.65 4.64 7.27
CA ILE A 102 -19.20 3.32 7.51
C ILE A 102 -18.03 2.45 7.96
N ASP A 103 -17.86 2.38 9.29
CA ASP A 103 -16.88 1.53 9.96
C ASP A 103 -17.23 0.06 9.73
N ASN A 104 -16.81 -0.49 8.60
CA ASN A 104 -16.97 -1.90 8.31
C ASN A 104 -15.67 -2.64 8.63
N ARG A 105 -15.42 -2.87 9.93
CA ARG A 105 -14.22 -3.49 10.53
C ARG A 105 -13.82 -4.86 9.96
N ARG A 106 -14.55 -5.38 8.99
CA ARG A 106 -14.31 -6.72 8.43
C ARG A 106 -13.57 -6.73 7.10
N ARG A 107 -13.32 -5.56 6.49
CA ARG A 107 -12.80 -5.46 5.12
C ARG A 107 -11.72 -4.39 5.05
N MET A 108 -10.69 -4.64 4.27
CA MET A 108 -9.48 -3.83 4.22
C MET A 108 -9.09 -3.50 2.77
N PHE A 109 -8.72 -2.25 2.50
CA PHE A 109 -8.22 -1.83 1.18
C PHE A 109 -6.72 -2.10 1.02
N CYS A 110 -6.24 -2.14 -0.23
CA CYS A 110 -4.82 -2.35 -0.51
C CYS A 110 -3.94 -1.30 0.19
N SER A 111 -4.29 -0.03 0.07
CA SER A 111 -3.54 1.07 0.70
C SER A 111 -3.70 1.10 2.21
N GLU A 112 -4.87 0.76 2.74
CA GLU A 112 -5.10 0.62 4.17
C GLU A 112 -4.25 -0.51 4.76
N PHE A 113 -4.24 -1.68 4.11
CA PHE A 113 -3.39 -2.80 4.53
C PHE A 113 -1.91 -2.40 4.53
N CYS A 114 -1.41 -1.84 3.41
CA CYS A 114 -0.01 -1.44 3.30
C CYS A 114 0.35 -0.35 4.31
N ALA A 115 -0.49 0.67 4.51
CA ALA A 115 -0.26 1.74 5.48
C ALA A 115 -0.22 1.22 6.92
N ALA A 116 -1.20 0.38 7.31
CA ALA A 116 -1.23 -0.24 8.63
C ALA A 116 -0.02 -1.15 8.87
N ALA A 117 0.37 -1.94 7.88
CA ALA A 117 1.52 -2.83 7.95
C ALA A 117 2.86 -2.08 8.08
N LEU A 118 2.95 -0.87 7.53
CA LEU A 118 4.09 0.03 7.66
C LEU A 118 4.05 0.91 8.92
N GLY A 119 3.01 0.76 9.76
CA GLY A 119 2.87 1.49 11.01
C GLY A 119 2.34 2.93 10.87
N PHE A 120 1.79 3.30 9.72
CA PHE A 120 1.20 4.63 9.54
C PHE A 120 -0.13 4.77 10.30
N PRO A 121 -0.34 5.88 11.03
CA PRO A 121 -1.61 6.14 11.70
C PRO A 121 -2.72 6.43 10.69
N LEU A 122 -3.98 6.20 11.07
CA LEU A 122 -5.15 6.46 10.22
C LEU A 122 -5.05 5.79 8.83
N ALA A 123 -4.62 4.53 8.82
CA ALA A 123 -4.33 3.76 7.61
C ALA A 123 -5.45 3.80 6.55
N GLN A 124 -6.71 3.87 6.98
CA GLN A 124 -7.91 3.97 6.12
C GLN A 124 -7.99 5.27 5.30
N ARG A 125 -7.16 6.27 5.59
CA ARG A 125 -7.16 7.56 4.86
C ARG A 125 -6.20 7.60 3.68
N TYR A 126 -5.36 6.58 3.53
CA TYR A 126 -4.39 6.55 2.43
C TYR A 126 -5.00 5.99 1.16
N SER A 127 -4.86 6.74 0.07
CA SER A 127 -4.95 6.19 -1.28
C SER A 127 -3.60 5.59 -1.68
N PRO A 128 -3.53 4.71 -2.70
CA PRO A 128 -2.25 4.20 -3.20
C PRO A 128 -1.25 5.30 -3.57
N ALA A 129 -1.74 6.39 -4.16
CA ALA A 129 -0.94 7.55 -4.54
C ALA A 129 -0.38 8.29 -3.33
N LEU A 130 -1.24 8.62 -2.36
CA LEU A 130 -0.83 9.33 -1.15
C LEU A 130 0.17 8.49 -0.33
N LEU A 131 -0.09 7.19 -0.21
CA LEU A 131 0.82 6.30 0.49
C LEU A 131 2.20 6.28 -0.20
N GLY A 132 2.22 6.17 -1.53
CA GLY A 132 3.46 6.20 -2.29
C GLY A 132 4.25 7.49 -2.08
N GLU A 133 3.58 8.64 -2.12
CA GLU A 133 4.21 9.96 -1.90
C GLU A 133 4.80 10.08 -0.48
N VAL A 134 4.05 9.66 0.54
CA VAL A 134 4.52 9.70 1.93
C VAL A 134 5.71 8.77 2.13
N VAL A 135 5.65 7.54 1.61
CA VAL A 135 6.74 6.56 1.71
C VAL A 135 8.00 7.05 0.99
N GLN A 136 7.87 7.67 -0.18
CA GLN A 136 9.01 8.29 -0.88
C GLN A 136 9.66 9.39 -0.05
N ARG A 137 8.88 10.25 0.58
CA ARG A 137 9.40 11.32 1.44
C ARG A 137 10.11 10.77 2.67
N VAL A 138 9.51 9.79 3.34
CA VAL A 138 10.15 9.13 4.49
C VAL A 138 11.44 8.44 4.08
N HIS A 139 11.45 7.74 2.93
CA HIS A 139 12.64 7.12 2.40
C HIS A 139 13.76 8.15 2.13
N ALA A 140 13.44 9.27 1.49
CA ALA A 140 14.39 10.33 1.21
C ALA A 140 15.01 10.92 2.50
N ILE A 141 14.20 11.14 3.53
CA ILE A 141 14.66 11.64 4.83
C ILE A 141 15.58 10.62 5.52
N THR A 142 15.20 9.33 5.51
CA THR A 142 15.99 8.27 6.18
C THR A 142 17.30 7.96 5.45
N THR A 143 17.39 8.22 4.15
CA THR A 143 18.61 8.00 3.35
C THR A 143 19.52 9.23 3.28
N ALA A 144 18.98 10.45 3.47
CA ALA A 144 19.78 11.68 3.45
C ALA A 144 20.74 11.83 4.65
N GLY A 145 20.56 11.03 5.73
CA GLY A 145 21.36 11.14 6.96
C GLY A 145 21.22 12.50 7.67
N PRO A 146 21.72 12.67 8.88
CA PRO A 146 21.90 13.99 9.45
C PRO A 146 22.97 14.71 8.59
N GLN A 147 22.55 15.75 7.88
CA GLN A 147 23.50 16.68 7.27
C GLN A 147 24.29 17.30 8.41
N ASP A 148 25.60 17.09 8.41
CA ASP A 148 26.54 17.69 9.34
C ASP A 148 26.23 19.18 9.50
N GLU A 149 25.59 19.56 10.61
CA GLU A 149 25.70 20.89 11.17
C GLU A 149 27.10 21.04 11.80
N ALA A 150 28.12 20.96 10.97
CA ALA A 150 29.49 21.26 11.37
C ALA A 150 30.07 22.22 10.36
N HIS A 151 29.62 23.48 10.45
CA HIS A 151 30.42 24.66 10.08
C HIS A 151 29.67 25.94 10.44
N ALA A 152 29.78 26.36 11.67
CA ALA A 152 29.77 27.77 12.05
C ALA A 152 30.61 27.94 13.32
#